data_02ddf67dc994a3e9e2027059061b0a30
#
_entry.id   02ddf67dc994a3e9e2027059061b0a30
#
_cell.length_a   1.000
_cell.length_b   1.000
_cell.length_c   1.000
_cell.angle_alpha   90.00
_cell.angle_beta   90.00
_cell.angle_gamma   90.00
#
_symmetry.space_group_name_H-M   'P 1'
#
loop_
_entity.id
_entity.type
_entity.pdbx_description
1 polymer ?
#
loop_
_entity_poly.entity_id
_entity_poly.type
_entity_poly.pdbx_seq_one_letter_code
_entity_poly.pdbx_strand_id
1 'polypeptide(L)'
;MLNISEYRDLISLFGEFSEKELSPKRLEIDKGGEAFKGAINKLEELGVFDEEINSIPLPVKIKIIMEFSRGEAGIAQFVAKSWTVGNLGIARSEKLVQFPSERVYYNGKLAEFKGENVDVLGLRSCPWALGEIRVLGDYGNFDKEILFYDIACLVGISEAALESAENYAKERKAFDRTIYDFEEIRGFIQRGRSYVEGIKGALLVSEDPMKLLNLALEMAYFCTDKAMQIFGGYSFINEYPVQKFLRDARMLRSLLIRKLW
;
A
#
# COMPACT_ATOMS: atom_id res chain seq x y z
N MET A 1 23.16 -13.25 7.59
CA MET A 1 21.91 -13.33 6.81
C MET A 1 20.77 -13.47 7.81
N LEU A 2 19.82 -12.51 7.80
CA LEU A 2 18.64 -12.59 8.66
C LEU A 2 17.82 -13.84 8.27
N ASN A 3 17.50 -14.67 9.25
CA ASN A 3 16.71 -15.88 9.02
C ASN A 3 15.20 -15.52 9.00
N ILE A 4 14.72 -15.00 7.86
CA ILE A 4 13.29 -14.68 7.67
C ILE A 4 12.39 -15.89 7.92
N SER A 5 12.93 -17.13 7.83
CA SER A 5 12.16 -18.35 8.06
C SER A 5 11.62 -18.46 9.49
N GLU A 6 12.27 -17.84 10.49
CA GLU A 6 11.81 -17.81 11.89
C GLU A 6 10.47 -17.04 12.05
N TYR A 7 10.15 -16.14 11.10
CA TYR A 7 8.93 -15.33 11.13
C TYR A 7 7.87 -15.81 10.13
N ARG A 8 8.03 -17.03 9.58
CA ARG A 8 7.11 -17.56 8.57
C ARG A 8 5.68 -17.61 9.06
N ASP A 9 5.47 -18.10 10.27
CA ASP A 9 4.14 -18.27 10.87
C ASP A 9 3.47 -16.91 11.10
N LEU A 10 4.22 -15.91 11.53
CA LEU A 10 3.72 -14.55 11.71
C LEU A 10 3.33 -13.91 10.37
N ILE A 11 4.16 -14.04 9.35
CA ILE A 11 3.86 -13.53 8.00
C ILE A 11 2.62 -14.24 7.44
N SER A 12 2.52 -15.56 7.64
CA SER A 12 1.35 -16.35 7.21
C SER A 12 0.07 -15.91 7.92
N LEU A 13 0.13 -15.71 9.24
CA LEU A 13 -1.01 -15.24 10.04
C LEU A 13 -1.56 -13.91 9.50
N PHE A 14 -0.70 -12.94 9.26
CA PHE A 14 -1.12 -11.63 8.75
C PHE A 14 -1.52 -11.68 7.28
N GLY A 15 -0.92 -12.55 6.48
CA GLY A 15 -1.35 -12.85 5.11
C GLY A 15 -2.75 -13.45 5.07
N GLU A 16 -3.03 -14.44 5.91
CA GLU A 16 -4.36 -15.04 6.03
C GLU A 16 -5.42 -14.04 6.50
N PHE A 17 -5.07 -13.19 7.47
CA PHE A 17 -5.95 -12.11 7.91
C PHE A 17 -6.27 -11.15 6.74
N SER A 18 -5.25 -10.76 5.99
CA SER A 18 -5.41 -9.88 4.83
C SER A 18 -6.32 -10.50 3.78
N GLU A 19 -6.15 -11.78 3.49
CA GLU A 19 -6.96 -12.49 2.51
C GLU A 19 -8.42 -12.68 2.95
N LYS A 20 -8.65 -13.05 4.22
CA LYS A 20 -9.97 -13.38 4.75
C LYS A 20 -10.78 -12.17 5.21
N GLU A 21 -10.12 -11.14 5.75
CA GLU A 21 -10.80 -10.00 6.40
C GLU A 21 -10.66 -8.67 5.64
N LEU A 22 -9.52 -8.41 4.99
CA LEU A 22 -9.31 -7.16 4.28
C LEU A 22 -9.73 -7.24 2.81
N SER A 23 -9.27 -8.25 2.08
CA SER A 23 -9.52 -8.44 0.65
C SER A 23 -10.99 -8.43 0.27
N PRO A 24 -11.89 -9.18 0.94
CA PRO A 24 -13.30 -9.20 0.61
C PRO A 24 -14.01 -7.87 0.91
N LYS A 25 -13.52 -7.11 1.88
CA LYS A 25 -14.11 -5.85 2.36
C LYS A 25 -13.39 -4.59 1.85
N ARG A 26 -12.40 -4.75 0.96
CA ARG A 26 -11.55 -3.62 0.53
C ARG A 26 -12.30 -2.43 -0.04
N LEU A 27 -13.39 -2.64 -0.75
CA LEU A 27 -14.23 -1.58 -1.30
C LEU A 27 -15.10 -0.89 -0.25
N GLU A 28 -15.44 -1.60 0.81
CA GLU A 28 -16.13 -1.04 1.97
C GLU A 28 -15.15 -0.25 2.82
N ILE A 29 -13.99 -0.81 3.13
CA ILE A 29 -12.91 -0.16 3.88
C ILE A 29 -12.41 1.09 3.13
N ASP A 30 -12.35 1.07 1.79
CA ASP A 30 -11.97 2.23 0.96
C ASP A 30 -12.84 3.47 1.22
N LYS A 31 -14.08 3.29 1.68
CA LYS A 31 -14.97 4.39 2.06
C LYS A 31 -14.60 5.01 3.41
N GLY A 32 -13.69 4.40 4.16
CA GLY A 32 -13.29 4.85 5.51
C GLY A 32 -14.36 4.56 6.58
N GLY A 33 -14.41 5.41 7.60
CA GLY A 33 -15.43 5.32 8.65
C GLY A 33 -15.34 4.06 9.50
N GLU A 34 -16.49 3.45 9.82
CA GLU A 34 -16.59 2.29 10.72
C GLU A 34 -15.93 1.02 10.14
N ALA A 35 -15.96 0.82 8.82
CA ALA A 35 -15.32 -0.34 8.20
C ALA A 35 -13.80 -0.29 8.35
N PHE A 36 -13.19 0.89 8.18
CA PHE A 36 -11.76 1.11 8.42
C PHE A 36 -11.41 0.89 9.91
N LYS A 37 -12.17 1.52 10.82
CA LYS A 37 -11.96 1.36 12.28
C LYS A 37 -12.10 -0.10 12.70
N GLY A 38 -13.11 -0.80 12.22
CA GLY A 38 -13.33 -2.22 12.51
C GLY A 38 -12.16 -3.10 12.07
N ALA A 39 -11.55 -2.80 10.91
CA ALA A 39 -10.35 -3.51 10.47
C ALA A 39 -9.13 -3.22 11.38
N ILE A 40 -8.96 -1.96 11.81
CA ILE A 40 -7.88 -1.60 12.75
C ILE A 40 -8.06 -2.28 14.11
N ASN A 41 -9.27 -2.29 14.69
CA ASN A 41 -9.53 -2.96 15.95
C ASN A 41 -9.17 -4.46 15.91
N LYS A 42 -9.52 -5.14 14.80
CA LYS A 42 -9.13 -6.54 14.61
C LYS A 42 -7.61 -6.75 14.53
N LEU A 43 -6.89 -5.81 13.91
CA LEU A 43 -5.41 -5.85 13.88
C LEU A 43 -4.81 -5.60 15.26
N GLU A 44 -5.43 -4.76 16.09
CA GLU A 44 -5.07 -4.56 17.49
C GLU A 44 -5.27 -5.84 18.30
N GLU A 45 -6.41 -6.51 18.15
CA GLU A 45 -6.68 -7.83 18.77
C GLU A 45 -5.66 -8.91 18.36
N LEU A 46 -5.09 -8.82 17.15
CA LEU A 46 -4.03 -9.69 16.66
C LEU A 46 -2.62 -9.29 17.10
N GLY A 47 -2.48 -8.24 17.92
CA GLY A 47 -1.20 -7.78 18.45
C GLY A 47 -0.31 -7.06 17.45
N VAL A 48 -0.85 -6.56 16.32
CA VAL A 48 -0.07 -5.86 15.28
C VAL A 48 0.61 -4.59 15.82
N PHE A 49 0.07 -4.01 16.89
CA PHE A 49 0.58 -2.78 17.52
C PHE A 49 1.29 -3.02 18.86
N ASP A 50 1.53 -4.26 19.22
CA ASP A 50 2.24 -4.62 20.47
C ASP A 50 3.72 -4.23 20.38
N GLU A 51 4.35 -4.00 21.54
CA GLU A 51 5.75 -3.56 21.61
C GLU A 51 6.73 -4.56 20.99
N GLU A 52 6.41 -5.86 21.06
CA GLU A 52 7.19 -6.94 20.47
C GLU A 52 7.39 -6.79 18.95
N ILE A 53 6.42 -6.19 18.26
CA ILE A 53 6.52 -5.90 16.83
C ILE A 53 7.67 -4.95 16.53
N ASN A 54 8.04 -4.06 17.45
CA ASN A 54 9.17 -3.14 17.24
C ASN A 54 10.50 -3.87 17.08
N SER A 55 10.65 -5.05 17.71
CA SER A 55 11.85 -5.89 17.63
C SER A 55 11.94 -6.70 16.33
N ILE A 56 10.87 -6.79 15.55
CA ILE A 56 10.83 -7.54 14.30
C ILE A 56 11.72 -6.87 13.24
N PRO A 57 12.57 -7.65 12.54
CA PRO A 57 13.46 -7.10 11.52
C PRO A 57 12.72 -6.42 10.38
N LEU A 58 13.28 -5.33 9.86
CA LEU A 58 12.69 -4.53 8.76
C LEU A 58 12.26 -5.38 7.55
N PRO A 59 13.02 -6.36 7.03
CA PRO A 59 12.57 -7.19 5.91
C PRO A 59 11.30 -8.00 6.20
N VAL A 60 11.07 -8.38 7.47
CA VAL A 60 9.83 -9.07 7.88
C VAL A 60 8.66 -8.10 7.91
N LYS A 61 8.85 -6.92 8.50
CA LYS A 61 7.85 -5.83 8.49
C LYS A 61 7.47 -5.44 7.06
N ILE A 62 8.44 -5.34 6.16
CA ILE A 62 8.20 -5.08 4.73
C ILE A 62 7.27 -6.13 4.12
N LYS A 63 7.51 -7.43 4.38
CA LYS A 63 6.63 -8.50 3.89
C LYS A 63 5.20 -8.38 4.45
N ILE A 64 5.07 -8.10 5.73
CA ILE A 64 3.76 -7.93 6.37
C ILE A 64 3.01 -6.74 5.74
N ILE A 65 3.69 -5.63 5.49
CA ILE A 65 3.08 -4.47 4.80
C ILE A 65 2.66 -4.83 3.36
N MET A 66 3.41 -5.65 2.64
CA MET A 66 3.00 -6.13 1.31
C MET A 66 1.69 -6.93 1.40
N GLU A 67 1.58 -7.86 2.37
CA GLU A 67 0.37 -8.66 2.57
C GLU A 67 -0.84 -7.78 2.94
N PHE A 68 -0.69 -6.85 3.87
CA PHE A 68 -1.78 -5.92 4.22
C PHE A 68 -2.19 -5.06 3.05
N SER A 69 -1.24 -4.56 2.26
CA SER A 69 -1.53 -3.74 1.08
C SER A 69 -2.21 -4.52 -0.05
N ARG A 70 -1.89 -5.81 -0.19
CA ARG A 70 -2.62 -6.72 -1.09
C ARG A 70 -4.09 -6.83 -0.71
N GLY A 71 -4.39 -6.84 0.58
CA GLY A 71 -5.75 -6.79 1.11
C GLY A 71 -6.38 -5.40 0.95
N GLU A 72 -5.77 -4.40 1.61
CA GLU A 72 -6.24 -3.01 1.58
C GLU A 72 -5.08 -2.04 1.87
N ALA A 73 -4.78 -1.16 0.90
CA ALA A 73 -3.59 -0.31 0.95
C ALA A 73 -3.63 0.76 2.07
N GLY A 74 -4.79 1.29 2.41
CA GLY A 74 -4.93 2.27 3.49
C GLY A 74 -4.68 1.68 4.87
N ILE A 75 -5.06 0.42 5.09
CA ILE A 75 -4.72 -0.34 6.30
C ILE A 75 -3.21 -0.52 6.39
N ALA A 76 -2.54 -0.94 5.30
CA ALA A 76 -1.10 -1.06 5.26
C ALA A 76 -0.38 0.27 5.59
N GLN A 77 -0.89 1.39 5.06
CA GLN A 77 -0.36 2.73 5.36
C GLN A 77 -0.56 3.11 6.83
N PHE A 78 -1.69 2.74 7.44
CA PHE A 78 -1.92 3.00 8.87
C PHE A 78 -0.97 2.19 9.75
N VAL A 79 -0.78 0.90 9.46
CA VAL A 79 0.15 0.03 10.19
C VAL A 79 1.58 0.55 10.06
N ALA A 80 2.02 0.87 8.83
CA ALA A 80 3.35 1.43 8.56
C ALA A 80 3.61 2.72 9.36
N LYS A 81 2.63 3.63 9.39
CA LYS A 81 2.65 4.86 10.18
C LYS A 81 2.78 4.56 11.66
N SER A 82 1.99 3.62 12.18
CA SER A 82 1.99 3.26 13.61
C SER A 82 3.33 2.66 14.05
N TRP A 83 3.97 1.86 13.20
CA TRP A 83 5.28 1.27 13.46
C TRP A 83 6.45 2.26 13.35
N THR A 84 6.26 3.42 12.73
CA THR A 84 7.31 4.44 12.57
C THR A 84 7.12 5.62 13.51
N VAL A 85 6.04 6.33 13.37
CA VAL A 85 5.80 7.61 14.06
C VAL A 85 4.69 7.54 15.13
N GLY A 86 4.18 6.35 15.40
CA GLY A 86 3.19 6.12 16.45
C GLY A 86 1.90 6.90 16.23
N ASN A 87 1.53 7.73 17.19
CA ASN A 87 0.30 8.52 17.15
C ASN A 87 0.40 9.83 16.36
N LEU A 88 1.59 10.15 15.82
CA LEU A 88 1.73 11.34 14.97
C LEU A 88 1.04 11.15 13.62
N GLY A 89 0.57 12.22 13.01
CA GLY A 89 0.27 12.25 11.59
C GLY A 89 1.55 12.26 10.75
N ILE A 90 1.45 11.97 9.47
CA ILE A 90 2.58 12.07 8.53
C ILE A 90 2.33 13.23 7.58
N ALA A 91 3.19 14.25 7.61
CA ALA A 91 3.20 15.29 6.61
C ALA A 91 3.85 14.77 5.32
N ARG A 92 3.06 14.64 4.27
CA ARG A 92 3.50 14.19 2.94
C ARG A 92 4.01 15.33 2.06
N SER A 93 3.68 16.57 2.44
CA SER A 93 4.22 17.81 1.87
C SER A 93 4.10 18.93 2.91
N GLU A 94 4.49 20.15 2.54
CA GLU A 94 4.37 21.34 3.42
C GLU A 94 2.91 21.66 3.87
N LYS A 95 1.92 21.11 3.19
CA LYS A 95 0.50 21.38 3.46
C LYS A 95 -0.36 20.14 3.59
N LEU A 96 0.04 19.00 2.99
CA LEU A 96 -0.76 17.78 2.94
C LEU A 96 -0.32 16.80 4.02
N VAL A 97 -1.25 16.46 4.91
CA VAL A 97 -1.04 15.51 6.01
C VAL A 97 -1.92 14.28 5.82
N GLN A 98 -1.32 13.11 5.95
CA GLN A 98 -1.97 11.81 6.05
C GLN A 98 -2.13 11.45 7.53
N PHE A 99 -3.29 10.91 7.91
CA PHE A 99 -3.63 10.61 9.31
C PHE A 99 -3.47 11.87 10.21
N PRO A 100 -4.21 12.96 9.93
CA PRO A 100 -4.01 14.24 10.60
C PRO A 100 -4.21 14.14 12.11
N SER A 101 -3.29 14.74 12.85
CA SER A 101 -3.35 14.96 14.29
C SER A 101 -2.76 16.33 14.61
N GLU A 102 -2.92 16.82 15.84
CA GLU A 102 -2.34 18.10 16.26
C GLU A 102 -0.82 18.15 16.09
N ARG A 103 -0.18 16.97 16.18
CA ARG A 103 1.27 16.80 15.97
C ARG A 103 1.53 15.86 14.82
N VAL A 104 2.48 16.24 13.97
CA VAL A 104 2.84 15.49 12.76
C VAL A 104 4.35 15.30 12.66
N TYR A 105 4.73 14.21 12.02
CA TYR A 105 6.09 13.98 11.56
C TYR A 105 6.29 14.63 10.19
N TYR A 106 7.34 15.42 10.04
CA TYR A 106 7.70 16.08 8.79
C TYR A 106 9.20 16.08 8.58
N ASN A 107 9.72 15.22 7.70
CA ASN A 107 11.13 15.15 7.29
C ASN A 107 12.11 15.18 8.49
N GLY A 108 11.96 14.28 9.44
CA GLY A 108 12.82 14.20 10.63
C GLY A 108 12.47 15.19 11.75
N LYS A 109 11.43 15.97 11.59
CA LYS A 109 10.99 16.98 12.55
C LYS A 109 9.66 16.63 13.19
N LEU A 110 9.47 17.04 14.45
CA LEU A 110 8.18 17.17 15.06
C LEU A 110 7.59 18.54 14.70
N ALA A 111 6.34 18.56 14.29
CA ALA A 111 5.64 19.79 13.95
C ALA A 111 4.22 19.82 14.50
N GLU A 112 3.68 21.01 14.73
CA GLU A 112 2.24 21.25 14.90
C GLU A 112 1.56 21.34 13.55
N PHE A 113 0.33 20.86 13.50
CA PHE A 113 -0.52 20.94 12.30
C PHE A 113 -1.88 21.57 12.66
N LYS A 114 -2.31 22.48 11.81
CA LYS A 114 -3.67 23.04 11.82
C LYS A 114 -4.20 23.02 10.41
N GLY A 115 -5.31 22.33 10.20
CA GLY A 115 -5.90 22.21 8.87
C GLY A 115 -7.27 21.56 8.88
N GLU A 116 -7.84 21.42 7.70
CA GLU A 116 -9.16 20.86 7.47
C GLU A 116 -9.06 19.56 6.70
N ASN A 117 -9.98 18.65 7.02
CA ASN A 117 -10.06 17.36 6.31
C ASN A 117 -10.41 17.58 4.84
N VAL A 118 -9.78 16.77 3.98
CA VAL A 118 -10.02 16.80 2.54
C VAL A 118 -10.22 15.39 1.99
N ASP A 119 -11.07 15.32 0.99
CA ASP A 119 -11.25 14.07 0.23
C ASP A 119 -10.18 13.96 -0.86
N VAL A 120 -9.67 12.75 -1.03
CA VAL A 120 -8.70 12.41 -2.07
C VAL A 120 -9.20 11.24 -2.92
N LEU A 121 -8.67 11.09 -4.12
CA LEU A 121 -9.14 10.07 -5.06
C LEU A 121 -8.58 8.68 -4.76
N GLY A 122 -7.36 8.56 -4.23
CA GLY A 122 -6.72 7.29 -3.87
C GLY A 122 -6.39 7.22 -2.39
N LEU A 123 -6.24 6.00 -1.84
CA LEU A 123 -6.08 5.77 -0.40
C LEU A 123 -7.17 6.45 0.41
N ARG A 124 -8.42 6.33 -0.06
CA ARG A 124 -9.59 7.04 0.50
C ARG A 124 -9.92 6.62 1.93
N SER A 125 -9.55 5.40 2.32
CA SER A 125 -9.67 4.92 3.69
C SER A 125 -8.79 5.68 4.67
N CYS A 126 -7.66 6.23 4.21
CA CYS A 126 -6.82 7.08 5.04
C CYS A 126 -7.47 8.46 5.20
N PRO A 127 -7.55 9.01 6.42
CA PRO A 127 -7.91 10.41 6.60
C PRO A 127 -6.77 11.33 6.10
N TRP A 128 -7.16 12.41 5.41
CA TRP A 128 -6.27 13.42 4.85
C TRP A 128 -6.71 14.81 5.27
N ALA A 129 -5.76 15.72 5.42
CA ALA A 129 -6.03 17.13 5.67
C ALA A 129 -5.05 18.04 4.94
N LEU A 130 -5.50 19.23 4.59
CA LEU A 130 -4.69 20.35 4.11
C LEU A 130 -4.63 21.44 5.16
N GLY A 131 -3.45 22.01 5.38
CA GLY A 131 -3.30 23.08 6.37
C GLY A 131 -1.88 23.60 6.48
N GLU A 132 -1.60 24.21 7.62
CA GLU A 132 -0.31 24.79 7.95
C GLU A 132 0.48 23.87 8.89
N ILE A 133 1.78 23.75 8.63
CA ILE A 133 2.71 22.98 9.43
C ILE A 133 3.73 23.93 10.05
N ARG A 134 3.85 23.92 11.39
CA ARG A 134 4.84 24.68 12.14
C ARG A 134 5.82 23.74 12.81
N VAL A 135 7.07 23.73 12.34
CA VAL A 135 8.13 22.91 12.93
C VAL A 135 8.42 23.34 14.37
N LEU A 136 8.48 22.37 15.27
CA LEU A 136 8.77 22.56 16.70
C LEU A 136 10.24 22.20 17.02
N GLY A 137 10.78 21.15 16.40
CA GLY A 137 12.14 20.67 16.67
C GLY A 137 12.45 19.35 15.97
N ASP A 138 13.62 18.81 16.28
CA ASP A 138 14.03 17.50 15.80
C ASP A 138 13.21 16.39 16.46
N TYR A 139 12.97 15.30 15.71
CA TYR A 139 12.29 14.12 16.23
C TYR A 139 13.14 12.87 16.01
N GLY A 140 12.99 12.13 15.07
CA GLY A 140 13.78 10.98 14.65
C GLY A 140 13.69 10.86 13.14
N ASN A 141 14.66 10.26 12.50
CA ASN A 141 14.63 10.12 11.05
C ASN A 141 14.03 8.78 10.65
N PHE A 142 12.76 8.77 10.28
CA PHE A 142 12.01 7.62 9.79
C PHE A 142 11.77 7.65 8.27
N ASP A 143 12.30 8.64 7.55
CA ASP A 143 12.04 8.85 6.12
C ASP A 143 12.40 7.63 5.28
N LYS A 144 13.52 6.98 5.59
CA LYS A 144 13.99 5.78 4.90
C LYS A 144 13.05 4.60 5.15
N GLU A 145 12.62 4.38 6.40
CA GLU A 145 11.72 3.29 6.77
C GLU A 145 10.33 3.50 6.17
N ILE A 146 9.79 4.72 6.25
CA ILE A 146 8.53 5.11 5.61
C ILE A 146 8.59 4.82 4.10
N LEU A 147 9.72 5.12 3.44
CA LEU A 147 9.86 4.87 2.01
C LEU A 147 9.90 3.37 1.68
N PHE A 148 10.53 2.54 2.52
CA PHE A 148 10.46 1.08 2.37
C PHE A 148 9.01 0.58 2.41
N TYR A 149 8.21 1.08 3.35
CA TYR A 149 6.80 0.69 3.47
C TYR A 149 5.93 1.25 2.33
N ASP A 150 6.18 2.47 1.87
CA ASP A 150 5.48 3.02 0.71
C ASP A 150 5.73 2.16 -0.55
N ILE A 151 6.98 1.72 -0.77
CA ILE A 151 7.31 0.79 -1.88
C ILE A 151 6.66 -0.58 -1.66
N ALA A 152 6.66 -1.10 -0.43
CA ALA A 152 5.97 -2.34 -0.10
C ALA A 152 4.46 -2.25 -0.38
N CYS A 153 3.83 -1.10 -0.11
CA CYS A 153 2.45 -0.86 -0.48
C CYS A 153 2.23 -0.90 -2.00
N LEU A 154 3.14 -0.33 -2.80
CA LEU A 154 3.07 -0.41 -4.26
C LEU A 154 3.17 -1.86 -4.76
N VAL A 155 3.99 -2.70 -4.12
CA VAL A 155 4.09 -4.14 -4.41
C VAL A 155 2.76 -4.82 -4.15
N GLY A 156 2.17 -4.68 -2.96
CA GLY A 156 0.90 -5.32 -2.60
C GLY A 156 -0.27 -4.88 -3.49
N ILE A 157 -0.36 -3.58 -3.81
CA ILE A 157 -1.36 -3.06 -4.77
C ILE A 157 -1.20 -3.73 -6.14
N SER A 158 0.05 -3.90 -6.61
CA SER A 158 0.35 -4.49 -7.92
C SER A 158 -0.01 -5.97 -7.96
N GLU A 159 0.30 -6.73 -6.90
CA GLU A 159 -0.09 -8.14 -6.76
C GLU A 159 -1.61 -8.29 -6.80
N ALA A 160 -2.35 -7.49 -6.01
CA ALA A 160 -3.82 -7.53 -5.99
C ALA A 160 -4.46 -7.16 -7.33
N ALA A 161 -3.88 -6.19 -8.04
CA ALA A 161 -4.35 -5.78 -9.36
C ALA A 161 -4.17 -6.90 -10.40
N LEU A 162 -3.00 -7.55 -10.43
CA LEU A 162 -2.71 -8.64 -11.34
C LEU A 162 -3.55 -9.88 -11.03
N GLU A 163 -3.72 -10.22 -9.75
CA GLU A 163 -4.56 -11.34 -9.32
C GLU A 163 -6.02 -11.14 -9.73
N SER A 164 -6.56 -9.94 -9.48
CA SER A 164 -7.92 -9.60 -9.90
C SER A 164 -8.07 -9.65 -11.41
N ALA A 165 -7.10 -9.15 -12.17
CA ALA A 165 -7.11 -9.17 -13.63
C ALA A 165 -7.03 -10.60 -14.19
N GLU A 166 -6.21 -11.46 -13.59
CA GLU A 166 -6.09 -12.86 -14.01
C GLU A 166 -7.37 -13.65 -13.73
N ASN A 167 -7.96 -13.48 -12.54
CA ASN A 167 -9.21 -14.14 -12.18
C ASN A 167 -10.33 -13.71 -13.14
N TYR A 168 -10.48 -12.41 -13.37
CA TYR A 168 -11.44 -11.91 -14.35
C TYR A 168 -11.19 -12.47 -15.76
N ALA A 169 -9.93 -12.51 -16.20
CA ALA A 169 -9.59 -13.03 -17.53
C ALA A 169 -9.91 -14.52 -17.71
N LYS A 170 -9.81 -15.32 -16.65
CA LYS A 170 -10.16 -16.74 -16.64
C LYS A 170 -11.67 -16.99 -16.69
N GLU A 171 -12.48 -16.06 -16.19
CA GLU A 171 -13.93 -16.16 -16.17
C GLU A 171 -14.58 -15.55 -17.42
N ARG A 172 -14.03 -14.42 -17.90
CA ARG A 172 -14.58 -13.68 -19.03
C ARG A 172 -14.35 -14.41 -20.36
N LYS A 173 -15.44 -14.67 -21.10
CA LYS A 173 -15.39 -15.29 -22.44
C LYS A 173 -15.55 -14.23 -23.54
N ALA A 174 -14.78 -14.40 -24.60
CA ALA A 174 -14.88 -13.69 -25.87
C ALA A 174 -14.42 -14.62 -27.01
N PHE A 175 -15.13 -14.64 -28.14
CA PHE A 175 -14.81 -15.51 -29.28
C PHE A 175 -14.67 -17.00 -28.89
N ASP A 176 -15.67 -17.52 -28.13
CA ASP A 176 -15.78 -18.92 -27.69
C ASP A 176 -14.67 -19.46 -26.78
N ARG A 177 -13.82 -18.59 -26.24
CA ARG A 177 -12.79 -18.94 -25.28
C ARG A 177 -12.65 -17.90 -24.17
N THR A 178 -11.92 -18.21 -23.12
CA THR A 178 -11.62 -17.23 -22.07
C THR A 178 -10.69 -16.15 -22.62
N ILE A 179 -10.79 -14.91 -22.12
CA ILE A 179 -9.86 -13.86 -22.56
C ILE A 179 -8.44 -14.14 -22.06
N TYR A 180 -8.27 -14.99 -21.05
CA TYR A 180 -6.96 -15.49 -20.61
C TYR A 180 -6.23 -16.29 -21.70
N ASP A 181 -6.95 -16.91 -22.65
CA ASP A 181 -6.37 -17.68 -23.75
C ASP A 181 -5.69 -16.81 -24.82
N PHE A 182 -5.89 -15.48 -24.79
CA PHE A 182 -5.17 -14.58 -25.67
C PHE A 182 -3.75 -14.34 -25.14
N GLU A 183 -2.78 -14.48 -26.03
CA GLU A 183 -1.36 -14.37 -25.70
C GLU A 183 -1.01 -13.01 -25.09
N GLU A 184 -1.61 -11.94 -25.63
CA GLU A 184 -1.40 -10.56 -25.13
C GLU A 184 -1.82 -10.41 -23.66
N ILE A 185 -2.99 -10.96 -23.28
CA ILE A 185 -3.50 -10.92 -21.91
C ILE A 185 -2.56 -11.67 -20.96
N ARG A 186 -2.17 -12.89 -21.32
CA ARG A 186 -1.17 -13.66 -20.55
C ARG A 186 0.16 -12.93 -20.46
N GLY A 187 0.59 -12.32 -21.56
CA GLY A 187 1.84 -11.56 -21.62
C GLY A 187 1.85 -10.36 -20.67
N PHE A 188 0.74 -9.63 -20.54
CA PHE A 188 0.62 -8.54 -19.56
C PHE A 188 0.73 -9.05 -18.12
N ILE A 189 0.02 -10.12 -17.79
CA ILE A 189 0.01 -10.70 -16.45
C ILE A 189 1.41 -11.24 -16.09
N GLN A 190 2.04 -11.99 -16.98
CA GLN A 190 3.38 -12.55 -16.75
C GLN A 190 4.45 -11.47 -16.59
N ARG A 191 4.42 -10.43 -17.43
CA ARG A 191 5.35 -9.30 -17.34
C ARG A 191 5.15 -8.56 -16.03
N GLY A 192 3.90 -8.29 -15.64
CA GLY A 192 3.59 -7.64 -14.36
C GLY A 192 4.12 -8.45 -13.18
N ARG A 193 3.92 -9.77 -13.17
CA ARG A 193 4.46 -10.67 -12.14
C ARG A 193 5.99 -10.62 -12.08
N SER A 194 6.66 -10.61 -13.23
CA SER A 194 8.13 -10.51 -13.27
C SER A 194 8.62 -9.19 -12.65
N TYR A 195 7.93 -8.07 -12.91
CA TYR A 195 8.27 -6.80 -12.29
C TYR A 195 8.05 -6.83 -10.78
N VAL A 196 6.91 -7.36 -10.33
CA VAL A 196 6.58 -7.49 -8.90
C VAL A 196 7.62 -8.34 -8.18
N GLU A 197 7.94 -9.53 -8.67
CA GLU A 197 8.92 -10.42 -8.05
C GLU A 197 10.33 -9.80 -8.03
N GLY A 198 10.72 -9.10 -9.09
CA GLY A 198 12.00 -8.39 -9.16
C GLY A 198 12.10 -7.29 -8.08
N ILE A 199 11.09 -6.43 -7.96
CA ILE A 199 11.07 -5.36 -6.94
C ILE A 199 10.94 -5.94 -5.54
N LYS A 200 10.08 -6.95 -5.33
CA LYS A 200 9.90 -7.63 -4.05
C LYS A 200 11.21 -8.24 -3.55
N GLY A 201 11.93 -8.97 -4.40
CA GLY A 201 13.23 -9.52 -4.06
C GLY A 201 14.28 -8.46 -3.74
N ALA A 202 14.38 -7.42 -4.58
CA ALA A 202 15.32 -6.33 -4.39
C ALA A 202 15.03 -5.53 -3.10
N LEU A 203 13.75 -5.28 -2.78
CA LEU A 203 13.34 -4.52 -1.61
C LEU A 203 13.74 -5.19 -0.29
N LEU A 204 13.71 -6.53 -0.24
CA LEU A 204 14.04 -7.30 0.96
C LEU A 204 15.54 -7.33 1.28
N VAL A 205 16.40 -7.03 0.30
CA VAL A 205 17.87 -7.04 0.46
C VAL A 205 18.50 -5.66 0.31
N SER A 206 17.74 -4.65 -0.11
CA SER A 206 18.24 -3.30 -0.32
C SER A 206 18.49 -2.59 1.00
N GLU A 207 19.62 -1.89 1.07
CA GLU A 207 19.89 -0.95 2.15
C GLU A 207 19.36 0.47 1.88
N ASP A 208 18.99 0.75 0.62
CA ASP A 208 18.55 2.08 0.20
C ASP A 208 17.33 1.98 -0.73
N PRO A 209 16.11 2.31 -0.22
CA PRO A 209 14.88 2.22 -0.99
C PRO A 209 14.82 3.25 -2.14
N MET A 210 15.57 4.35 -2.07
CA MET A 210 15.59 5.35 -3.14
C MET A 210 16.04 4.76 -4.48
N LYS A 211 16.96 3.78 -4.46
CA LYS A 211 17.44 3.09 -5.68
C LYS A 211 16.34 2.29 -6.39
N LEU A 212 15.30 1.90 -5.65
CA LEU A 212 14.18 1.10 -6.17
C LEU A 212 12.94 1.94 -6.50
N LEU A 213 12.89 3.19 -6.01
CA LEU A 213 11.68 4.00 -6.06
C LEU A 213 11.12 4.16 -7.49
N ASN A 214 11.96 4.55 -8.43
CA ASN A 214 11.49 4.76 -9.82
C ASN A 214 10.95 3.46 -10.44
N LEU A 215 11.67 2.35 -10.26
CA LEU A 215 11.24 1.05 -10.77
C LEU A 215 9.93 0.57 -10.10
N ALA A 216 9.76 0.82 -8.80
CA ALA A 216 8.53 0.48 -8.08
C ALA A 216 7.33 1.31 -8.58
N LEU A 217 7.54 2.58 -8.87
CA LEU A 217 6.50 3.44 -9.44
C LEU A 217 6.10 2.99 -10.85
N GLU A 218 7.05 2.62 -11.70
CA GLU A 218 6.77 2.10 -13.04
C GLU A 218 6.10 0.72 -13.00
N MET A 219 6.53 -0.17 -12.10
CA MET A 219 5.88 -1.46 -11.85
C MET A 219 4.41 -1.26 -11.48
N ALA A 220 4.13 -0.42 -10.47
CA ALA A 220 2.76 -0.21 -9.99
C ALA A 220 1.87 0.43 -11.06
N TYR A 221 2.41 1.38 -11.83
CA TYR A 221 1.70 1.96 -12.95
C TYR A 221 1.36 0.89 -14.01
N PHE A 222 2.36 0.10 -14.43
CA PHE A 222 2.15 -0.97 -15.41
C PHE A 222 1.09 -1.97 -14.95
N CYS A 223 1.21 -2.51 -13.72
CA CYS A 223 0.32 -3.55 -13.23
C CYS A 223 -1.12 -3.07 -13.10
N THR A 224 -1.33 -1.89 -12.55
CA THR A 224 -2.68 -1.33 -12.35
C THR A 224 -3.31 -0.86 -13.67
N ASP A 225 -2.54 -0.27 -14.59
CA ASP A 225 -3.01 0.11 -15.92
C ASP A 225 -3.41 -1.12 -16.74
N LYS A 226 -2.58 -2.18 -16.77
CA LYS A 226 -2.92 -3.41 -17.49
C LYS A 226 -4.11 -4.14 -16.89
N ALA A 227 -4.27 -4.12 -15.57
CA ALA A 227 -5.47 -4.65 -14.93
C ALA A 227 -6.73 -3.90 -15.40
N MET A 228 -6.71 -2.56 -15.46
CA MET A 228 -7.81 -1.77 -16.02
C MET A 228 -8.12 -2.14 -17.48
N GLN A 229 -7.08 -2.31 -18.31
CA GLN A 229 -7.25 -2.70 -19.72
C GLN A 229 -7.89 -4.09 -19.87
N ILE A 230 -7.49 -5.06 -19.04
CA ILE A 230 -8.06 -6.42 -19.05
C ILE A 230 -9.54 -6.41 -18.68
N PHE A 231 -9.93 -5.61 -17.69
CA PHE A 231 -11.36 -5.44 -17.32
C PHE A 231 -12.17 -4.66 -18.36
N GLY A 232 -11.53 -3.83 -19.19
CA GLY A 232 -12.20 -3.01 -20.17
C GLY A 232 -13.22 -2.06 -19.53
N GLY A 233 -14.43 -1.99 -20.07
CA GLY A 233 -15.50 -1.12 -19.56
C GLY A 233 -15.89 -1.42 -18.10
N TYR A 234 -15.75 -2.64 -17.65
CA TYR A 234 -16.03 -3.04 -16.26
C TYR A 234 -15.04 -2.46 -15.26
N SER A 235 -13.88 -2.00 -15.70
CA SER A 235 -12.89 -1.38 -14.83
C SER A 235 -13.38 -0.11 -14.14
N PHE A 236 -14.40 0.56 -14.66
CA PHE A 236 -14.98 1.79 -14.11
C PHE A 236 -16.17 1.55 -13.17
N ILE A 237 -16.61 0.29 -13.02
CA ILE A 237 -17.75 -0.07 -12.17
C ILE A 237 -17.26 -0.24 -10.74
N ASN A 238 -18.01 0.35 -9.78
CA ASN A 238 -17.60 0.39 -8.36
C ASN A 238 -17.59 -0.98 -7.67
N GLU A 239 -18.26 -1.99 -8.22
CA GLU A 239 -18.29 -3.36 -7.72
C GLU A 239 -16.94 -4.08 -7.93
N TYR A 240 -16.11 -3.61 -8.87
CA TYR A 240 -14.80 -4.20 -9.12
C TYR A 240 -13.69 -3.37 -8.47
N PRO A 241 -12.71 -4.04 -7.81
CA PRO A 241 -11.67 -3.33 -7.06
C PRO A 241 -10.59 -2.69 -7.95
N VAL A 242 -10.57 -3.00 -9.24
CA VAL A 242 -9.45 -2.65 -10.13
C VAL A 242 -9.23 -1.13 -10.25
N GLN A 243 -10.31 -0.33 -10.28
CA GLN A 243 -10.22 1.13 -10.27
C GLN A 243 -9.62 1.67 -8.96
N LYS A 244 -9.86 0.99 -7.83
CA LYS A 244 -9.26 1.34 -6.55
C LYS A 244 -7.74 1.16 -6.60
N PHE A 245 -7.26 0.02 -7.09
CA PHE A 245 -5.82 -0.22 -7.19
C PHE A 245 -5.10 0.87 -8.02
N LEU A 246 -5.68 1.28 -9.14
CA LEU A 246 -5.13 2.37 -9.95
C LEU A 246 -5.12 3.70 -9.20
N ARG A 247 -6.20 4.04 -8.48
CA ARG A 247 -6.28 5.29 -7.69
C ARG A 247 -5.23 5.31 -6.58
N ASP A 248 -5.09 4.22 -5.85
CA ASP A 248 -4.15 4.09 -4.74
C ASP A 248 -2.69 4.18 -5.23
N ALA A 249 -2.37 3.45 -6.30
CA ALA A 249 -1.04 3.52 -6.92
C ALA A 249 -0.71 4.94 -7.42
N ARG A 250 -1.67 5.63 -8.05
CA ARG A 250 -1.49 7.01 -8.52
C ARG A 250 -1.32 7.99 -7.37
N MET A 251 -2.04 7.80 -6.27
CA MET A 251 -1.89 8.63 -5.09
C MET A 251 -0.48 8.47 -4.50
N LEU A 252 -0.03 7.24 -4.26
CA LEU A 252 1.35 6.98 -3.80
C LEU A 252 2.39 7.57 -4.78
N ARG A 253 2.19 7.37 -6.10
CA ARG A 253 3.07 7.98 -7.10
C ARG A 253 3.15 9.50 -6.93
N SER A 254 2.02 10.18 -6.77
CA SER A 254 1.99 11.65 -6.63
C SER A 254 2.72 12.14 -5.38
N LEU A 255 2.71 11.35 -4.30
CA LEU A 255 3.41 11.65 -3.06
C LEU A 255 4.92 11.41 -3.16
N LEU A 256 5.31 10.36 -3.89
CA LEU A 256 6.68 9.84 -3.91
C LEU A 256 7.53 10.40 -5.05
N ILE A 257 6.94 10.77 -6.19
CA ILE A 257 7.68 11.25 -7.35
C ILE A 257 8.53 12.50 -7.04
N ARG A 258 8.09 13.31 -6.09
CA ARG A 258 8.84 14.50 -5.63
C ARG A 258 10.16 14.16 -4.93
N LYS A 259 10.31 12.93 -4.44
CA LYS A 259 11.55 12.45 -3.81
C LYS A 259 12.63 12.09 -4.84
N LEU A 260 12.29 12.02 -6.12
CA LEU A 260 13.21 11.73 -7.21
C LEU A 260 13.95 12.97 -7.74
N TRP A 261 13.51 14.16 -7.35
CA TRP A 261 14.05 15.46 -7.75
C TRP A 261 14.52 16.26 -6.54
#